data_bf0337e2b899c8af9e863c7243a6479f
#
_entry.id   bf0337e2b899c8af9e863c7243a6479f
#
_cell.length_a   1.000
_cell.length_b   1.000
_cell.length_c   1.000
_cell.angle_alpha   90.00
_cell.angle_beta   90.00
_cell.angle_gamma   90.00
#
_symmetry.space_group_name_H-M   'P 1'
#
loop_
_entity.id
_entity.type
_entity.pdbx_description
1 polymer ?
#
loop_
_entity_poly.entity_id
_entity_poly.type
_entity_poly.pdbx_seq_one_letter_code
_entity_poly.pdbx_strand_id
1 'polypeptide(L)'
;MVTSPQTKGQIRMSAKSRKALSPVVASVILIAVAVALSIAVGAWTGALTFGYTSTEQLRISSMTFDIPGNTITLSVKNLGTSAVTIYEAWVNNVRQNSTNPAFPEAVTANSEMVLNITLSSLKNGCNYQVGLVSSRGNKFLYTAST
;
A
#
# COMPACT_ATOMS: atom_id res chain seq x y z
N MET A 1 51.06 16.17 84.18
CA MET A 1 51.51 16.12 82.82
C MET A 1 50.37 15.53 81.98
N VAL A 2 49.60 16.41 81.36
CA VAL A 2 48.33 16.03 80.67
C VAL A 2 48.53 16.22 79.20
N THR A 3 48.51 15.16 78.39
CA THR A 3 48.58 15.20 76.98
C THR A 3 47.18 15.27 76.39
N SER A 4 46.88 16.34 75.71
CA SER A 4 45.60 16.56 74.99
C SER A 4 45.52 15.65 73.73
N PRO A 5 44.38 15.06 73.43
CA PRO A 5 44.20 14.36 72.19
C PRO A 5 43.86 15.35 71.06
N GLN A 6 44.57 15.26 69.98
CA GLN A 6 44.37 16.00 68.73
C GLN A 6 43.06 15.53 68.10
N THR A 7 42.13 16.46 67.99
CA THR A 7 40.89 16.26 67.22
C THR A 7 41.20 16.30 65.75
N LYS A 8 41.17 15.15 65.08
CA LYS A 8 41.20 15.05 63.61
C LYS A 8 39.92 15.71 63.06
N GLY A 9 40.06 16.90 62.51
CA GLY A 9 39.02 17.51 61.71
C GLY A 9 38.71 16.63 60.49
N GLN A 10 37.62 15.93 60.54
CA GLN A 10 37.08 15.27 59.36
C GLN A 10 36.48 16.35 58.44
N ILE A 11 37.18 16.58 57.33
CA ILE A 11 36.62 17.33 56.21
C ILE A 11 35.51 16.49 55.61
N ARG A 12 34.27 16.77 55.98
CA ARG A 12 33.09 16.24 55.30
C ARG A 12 33.08 16.93 53.92
N MET A 13 33.64 16.27 52.93
CA MET A 13 33.41 16.65 51.55
C MET A 13 31.90 16.55 51.28
N SER A 14 31.30 17.69 51.08
CA SER A 14 29.89 17.82 50.81
C SER A 14 29.55 17.15 49.47
N ALA A 15 28.86 16.04 49.56
CA ALA A 15 28.29 15.30 48.43
C ALA A 15 27.10 16.03 47.79
N LYS A 16 27.04 17.37 47.94
CA LYS A 16 25.88 18.20 47.54
C LYS A 16 25.87 18.59 46.06
N SER A 17 26.97 18.41 45.32
CA SER A 17 27.04 18.83 43.92
C SER A 17 26.55 17.79 42.91
N ARG A 18 26.44 16.50 43.31
CA ARG A 18 25.98 15.45 42.41
C ARG A 18 24.43 15.42 42.21
N LYS A 19 23.68 15.96 43.15
CA LYS A 19 22.21 15.97 43.09
C LYS A 19 21.64 17.10 42.26
N ALA A 20 22.38 18.17 42.01
CA ALA A 20 21.92 19.32 41.23
C ALA A 20 22.03 19.11 39.72
N LEU A 21 22.93 18.27 39.25
CA LEU A 21 23.08 17.94 37.83
C LEU A 21 22.11 16.86 37.36
N SER A 22 21.63 16.01 38.28
CA SER A 22 20.72 14.90 37.95
C SER A 22 19.38 15.34 37.34
N PRO A 23 18.67 16.37 37.86
CA PRO A 23 17.41 16.84 37.25
C PRO A 23 17.59 17.44 35.86
N VAL A 24 18.68 18.19 35.64
CA VAL A 24 18.99 18.78 34.34
C VAL A 24 19.31 17.73 33.30
N VAL A 25 20.15 16.75 33.64
CA VAL A 25 20.48 15.62 32.77
C VAL A 25 19.23 14.80 32.45
N ALA A 26 18.39 14.52 33.45
CA ALA A 26 17.14 13.81 33.25
C ALA A 26 16.20 14.53 32.28
N SER A 27 16.07 15.85 32.41
CA SER A 27 15.23 16.65 31.50
C SER A 27 15.75 16.63 30.05
N VAL A 28 17.06 16.73 29.86
CA VAL A 28 17.68 16.66 28.53
C VAL A 28 17.44 15.29 27.89
N ILE A 29 17.59 14.22 28.67
CA ILE A 29 17.31 12.85 28.18
C ILE A 29 15.84 12.70 27.80
N LEU A 30 14.91 13.20 28.61
CA LEU A 30 13.48 13.13 28.30
C LEU A 30 13.14 13.88 27.01
N ILE A 31 13.70 15.08 26.82
CA ILE A 31 13.50 15.84 25.57
C ILE A 31 14.08 15.06 24.38
N ALA A 32 15.29 14.52 24.49
CA ALA A 32 15.93 13.75 23.43
C ALA A 32 15.10 12.52 23.05
N VAL A 33 14.59 11.77 24.03
CA VAL A 33 13.71 10.61 23.80
C VAL A 33 12.40 11.03 23.16
N ALA A 34 11.79 12.14 23.65
CA ALA A 34 10.54 12.63 23.07
C ALA A 34 10.69 13.04 21.60
N VAL A 35 11.78 13.71 21.25
CA VAL A 35 12.10 14.09 19.86
C VAL A 35 12.36 12.84 19.01
N ALA A 36 13.14 11.89 19.51
CA ALA A 36 13.45 10.65 18.80
C ALA A 36 12.17 9.84 18.51
N LEU A 37 11.28 9.69 19.50
CA LEU A 37 10.00 9.01 19.34
C LEU A 37 9.08 9.75 18.35
N SER A 38 9.04 11.09 18.39
CA SER A 38 8.24 11.89 17.48
C SER A 38 8.67 11.69 16.02
N ILE A 39 9.99 11.66 15.77
CA ILE A 39 10.53 11.39 14.43
C ILE A 39 10.23 9.96 13.99
N ALA A 40 10.40 8.98 14.89
CA ALA A 40 10.14 7.58 14.59
C ALA A 40 8.66 7.34 14.22
N VAL A 41 7.73 7.91 15.01
CA VAL A 41 6.29 7.81 14.74
C VAL A 41 5.93 8.55 13.45
N GLY A 42 6.49 9.74 13.22
CA GLY A 42 6.26 10.50 11.98
C GLY A 42 6.73 9.75 10.73
N ALA A 43 7.92 9.15 10.78
CA ALA A 43 8.46 8.34 9.69
C ALA A 43 7.62 7.08 9.44
N TRP A 44 7.20 6.39 10.51
CA TRP A 44 6.33 5.22 10.44
C TRP A 44 4.98 5.55 9.83
N THR A 45 4.32 6.60 10.33
CA THR A 45 3.01 7.05 9.82
C THR A 45 3.12 7.48 8.36
N GLY A 46 4.18 8.20 7.99
CA GLY A 46 4.43 8.58 6.61
C GLY A 46 4.57 7.37 5.69
N ALA A 47 5.37 6.38 6.06
CA ALA A 47 5.56 5.16 5.28
C ALA A 47 4.25 4.39 5.07
N LEU A 48 3.40 4.31 6.09
CA LEU A 48 2.08 3.68 5.98
C LEU A 48 1.15 4.45 5.03
N THR A 49 1.15 5.78 5.11
CA THR A 49 0.26 6.62 4.29
C THR A 49 0.54 6.46 2.80
N PHE A 50 1.80 6.38 2.38
CA PHE A 50 2.15 6.15 0.97
C PHE A 50 1.66 4.80 0.44
N GLY A 51 1.60 3.77 1.29
CA GLY A 51 1.06 2.47 0.90
C GLY A 51 -0.47 2.48 0.66
N TYR A 52 -1.20 3.33 1.38
CA TYR A 52 -2.67 3.41 1.28
C TYR A 52 -3.19 4.39 0.23
N THR A 53 -2.36 5.32 -0.26
CA THR A 53 -2.77 6.30 -1.29
C THR A 53 -2.73 5.76 -2.71
N SER A 54 -2.15 4.58 -2.94
CA SER A 54 -2.18 3.94 -4.25
C SER A 54 -3.54 3.30 -4.52
N THR A 55 -4.39 4.02 -5.23
CA THR A 55 -5.75 3.57 -5.58
C THR A 55 -5.73 2.83 -6.90
N GLU A 56 -6.18 1.58 -6.89
CA GLU A 56 -6.48 0.83 -8.11
C GLU A 56 -7.86 1.22 -8.62
N GLN A 57 -7.92 1.83 -9.78
CA GLN A 57 -9.16 2.20 -10.46
C GLN A 57 -9.09 1.78 -11.92
N LEU A 58 -9.54 0.57 -12.21
CA LEU A 58 -9.77 0.16 -13.59
C LEU A 58 -11.22 0.47 -14.00
N ARG A 59 -11.35 1.02 -15.17
CA ARG A 59 -12.64 1.23 -15.83
C ARG A 59 -12.63 0.53 -17.16
N ILE A 60 -13.60 -0.33 -17.39
CA ILE A 60 -13.88 -0.87 -18.72
C ILE A 60 -14.68 0.18 -19.46
N SER A 61 -14.10 0.80 -20.48
CA SER A 61 -14.68 1.92 -21.23
C SER A 61 -15.64 1.45 -22.30
N SER A 62 -15.33 0.34 -22.94
CA SER A 62 -16.15 -0.26 -23.99
C SER A 62 -15.98 -1.77 -24.06
N MET A 63 -16.98 -2.45 -24.55
CA MET A 63 -16.95 -3.86 -24.89
C MET A 63 -17.57 -4.04 -26.26
N THR A 64 -16.84 -4.66 -27.16
CA THR A 64 -17.29 -4.98 -28.52
C THR A 64 -17.22 -6.49 -28.75
N PHE A 65 -18.08 -6.99 -29.60
CA PHE A 65 -18.25 -8.42 -29.84
C PHE A 65 -17.96 -8.75 -31.29
N ASP A 66 -17.05 -9.68 -31.52
CA ASP A 66 -16.82 -10.30 -32.82
C ASP A 66 -17.40 -11.73 -32.78
N ILE A 67 -18.65 -11.85 -33.25
CA ILE A 67 -19.39 -13.12 -33.21
C ILE A 67 -18.73 -14.18 -34.12
N PRO A 68 -18.34 -13.87 -35.36
CA PRO A 68 -17.65 -14.83 -36.21
C PRO A 68 -16.33 -15.33 -35.61
N GLY A 69 -15.59 -14.45 -34.96
CA GLY A 69 -14.31 -14.77 -34.30
C GLY A 69 -14.44 -15.27 -32.87
N ASN A 70 -15.67 -15.32 -32.30
CA ASN A 70 -15.91 -15.65 -30.88
C ASN A 70 -15.05 -14.84 -29.91
N THR A 71 -14.80 -13.57 -30.21
CA THR A 71 -13.91 -12.72 -29.44
C THR A 71 -14.66 -11.52 -28.85
N ILE A 72 -14.42 -11.27 -27.56
CA ILE A 72 -14.84 -10.05 -26.86
C ILE A 72 -13.61 -9.14 -26.76
N THR A 73 -13.72 -7.92 -27.28
CA THR A 73 -12.70 -6.89 -27.18
C THR A 73 -13.12 -5.87 -26.14
N LEU A 74 -12.27 -5.68 -25.13
CA LEU A 74 -12.46 -4.73 -24.04
C LEU A 74 -11.45 -3.59 -24.15
N SER A 75 -11.91 -2.36 -23.99
CA SER A 75 -11.04 -1.23 -23.72
C SER A 75 -11.00 -1.00 -22.20
N VAL A 76 -9.84 -1.18 -21.60
CA VAL A 76 -9.63 -1.09 -20.16
C VAL A 76 -8.73 0.09 -19.88
N LYS A 77 -9.23 1.06 -19.12
CA LYS A 77 -8.51 2.27 -18.73
C LYS A 77 -8.20 2.25 -17.24
N ASN A 78 -6.96 2.52 -16.89
CA ASN A 78 -6.56 2.72 -15.52
C ASN A 78 -6.68 4.21 -15.16
N LEU A 79 -7.64 4.55 -14.31
CA LEU A 79 -7.88 5.90 -13.79
C LEU A 79 -7.18 6.13 -12.44
N GLY A 80 -6.53 5.12 -11.91
CA GLY A 80 -5.81 5.18 -10.65
C GLY A 80 -4.44 5.84 -10.77
N THR A 81 -3.82 6.04 -9.63
CA THR A 81 -2.49 6.66 -9.50
C THR A 81 -1.34 5.65 -9.54
N SER A 82 -1.65 4.35 -9.50
CA SER A 82 -0.68 3.26 -9.56
C SER A 82 -0.99 2.28 -10.68
N ALA A 83 0.03 1.56 -11.15
CA ALA A 83 -0.18 0.47 -12.09
C ALA A 83 -1.03 -0.64 -11.47
N VAL A 84 -1.92 -1.22 -12.27
CA VAL A 84 -2.78 -2.34 -11.88
C VAL A 84 -2.41 -3.55 -12.72
N THR A 85 -2.05 -4.63 -12.06
CA THR A 85 -1.78 -5.91 -12.73
C THR A 85 -3.05 -6.76 -12.72
N ILE A 86 -3.51 -7.15 -13.91
CA ILE A 86 -4.66 -8.04 -14.09
C ILE A 86 -4.15 -9.47 -14.13
N TYR A 87 -4.76 -10.34 -13.32
CA TYR A 87 -4.39 -11.76 -13.23
C TYR A 87 -5.41 -12.68 -13.85
N GLU A 88 -6.68 -12.30 -13.84
CA GLU A 88 -7.76 -13.14 -14.32
C GLU A 88 -8.84 -12.34 -15.04
N ALA A 89 -9.41 -12.95 -16.05
CA ALA A 89 -10.64 -12.49 -16.70
C ALA A 89 -11.72 -13.56 -16.54
N TRP A 90 -12.92 -13.13 -16.25
CA TRP A 90 -14.09 -13.97 -16.08
C TRP A 90 -15.18 -13.48 -17.02
N VAL A 91 -15.85 -14.39 -17.70
CA VAL A 91 -17.01 -14.07 -18.53
C VAL A 91 -18.17 -14.94 -18.05
N ASN A 92 -19.28 -14.29 -17.64
CA ASN A 92 -20.45 -14.97 -17.08
C ASN A 92 -20.09 -15.99 -15.95
N ASN A 93 -19.20 -15.56 -15.02
CA ASN A 93 -18.67 -16.38 -13.93
C ASN A 93 -17.79 -17.59 -14.35
N VAL A 94 -17.37 -17.65 -15.60
CA VAL A 94 -16.42 -18.65 -16.08
C VAL A 94 -15.07 -17.98 -16.33
N ARG A 95 -14.02 -18.50 -15.71
CA ARG A 95 -12.65 -18.00 -15.92
C ARG A 95 -12.20 -18.28 -17.35
N GLN A 96 -11.62 -17.29 -17.98
CA GLN A 96 -11.10 -17.36 -19.34
C GLN A 96 -9.57 -17.40 -19.31
N ASN A 97 -8.99 -18.38 -20.00
CA ASN A 97 -7.55 -18.51 -20.11
C ASN A 97 -7.03 -18.05 -21.48
N SER A 98 -7.94 -17.87 -22.46
CA SER A 98 -7.59 -17.44 -23.82
C SER A 98 -7.75 -15.94 -23.94
N THR A 99 -6.72 -15.22 -23.53
CA THR A 99 -6.68 -13.74 -23.53
C THR A 99 -5.46 -13.22 -24.28
N ASN A 100 -5.61 -12.06 -24.92
CA ASN A 100 -4.52 -11.35 -25.57
C ASN A 100 -4.60 -9.86 -25.19
N PRO A 101 -3.63 -9.29 -24.44
CA PRO A 101 -2.43 -9.95 -23.93
C PRO A 101 -2.73 -11.08 -22.92
N ALA A 102 -1.78 -12.02 -22.78
CA ALA A 102 -1.87 -13.10 -21.80
C ALA A 102 -1.60 -12.56 -20.40
N PHE A 103 -2.32 -13.09 -19.41
CA PHE A 103 -2.14 -12.70 -18.01
C PHE A 103 -0.92 -13.38 -17.36
N PRO A 104 -0.26 -12.72 -16.38
CA PRO A 104 -0.56 -11.41 -15.80
C PRO A 104 -0.14 -10.25 -16.69
N GLU A 105 -0.97 -9.21 -16.82
CA GLU A 105 -0.68 -8.02 -17.61
C GLU A 105 -0.87 -6.75 -16.78
N ALA A 106 0.05 -5.78 -16.90
CA ALA A 106 0.04 -4.57 -16.11
C ALA A 106 -0.46 -3.37 -16.93
N VAL A 107 -1.47 -2.68 -16.42
CA VAL A 107 -1.98 -1.43 -16.98
C VAL A 107 -1.40 -0.28 -16.17
N THR A 108 -0.51 0.51 -16.76
CA THR A 108 0.11 1.66 -16.09
C THR A 108 -0.91 2.73 -15.74
N ALA A 109 -0.59 3.58 -14.76
CA ALA A 109 -1.48 4.67 -14.36
C ALA A 109 -1.81 5.58 -15.55
N ASN A 110 -3.08 6.01 -15.63
CA ASN A 110 -3.61 6.87 -16.69
C ASN A 110 -3.45 6.33 -18.13
N SER A 111 -3.19 5.04 -18.29
CA SER A 111 -3.11 4.39 -19.60
C SER A 111 -4.35 3.56 -19.93
N GLU A 112 -4.49 3.23 -21.20
CA GLU A 112 -5.54 2.40 -21.73
C GLU A 112 -4.92 1.16 -22.38
N MET A 113 -5.57 0.02 -22.22
CA MET A 113 -5.17 -1.26 -22.78
C MET A 113 -6.36 -1.91 -23.48
N VAL A 114 -6.12 -2.52 -24.62
CA VAL A 114 -7.09 -3.35 -25.31
C VAL A 114 -6.86 -4.80 -24.93
N LEU A 115 -7.91 -5.44 -24.42
CA LEU A 115 -7.89 -6.84 -24.03
C LEU A 115 -8.87 -7.63 -24.88
N ASN A 116 -8.39 -8.65 -25.56
CA ASN A 116 -9.20 -9.59 -26.33
C ASN A 116 -9.38 -10.88 -25.53
N ILE A 117 -10.63 -11.35 -25.38
CA ILE A 117 -10.97 -12.60 -24.74
C ILE A 117 -11.63 -13.49 -25.77
N THR A 118 -11.04 -14.64 -26.09
CA THR A 118 -11.61 -15.60 -27.02
C THR A 118 -12.43 -16.66 -26.26
N LEU A 119 -13.66 -16.81 -26.64
CA LEU A 119 -14.61 -17.76 -26.07
C LEU A 119 -14.78 -18.98 -26.97
N SER A 120 -15.28 -20.07 -26.42
CA SER A 120 -15.64 -21.26 -27.21
C SER A 120 -16.86 -21.02 -28.11
N SER A 121 -17.80 -20.18 -27.71
CA SER A 121 -18.91 -19.70 -28.54
C SER A 121 -19.48 -18.38 -28.04
N LEU A 122 -19.73 -17.47 -28.96
CA LEU A 122 -20.38 -16.19 -28.72
C LEU A 122 -21.75 -16.23 -29.41
N LYS A 123 -22.82 -15.84 -28.70
CA LYS A 123 -24.19 -15.86 -29.24
C LYS A 123 -24.71 -14.43 -29.34
N ASN A 124 -25.41 -14.14 -30.42
CA ASN A 124 -26.08 -12.86 -30.64
C ASN A 124 -27.32 -12.72 -29.75
N GLY A 125 -27.64 -11.52 -29.31
CA GLY A 125 -28.76 -11.22 -28.43
C GLY A 125 -28.61 -11.68 -26.98
N CYS A 126 -27.39 -12.02 -26.55
CA CYS A 126 -27.09 -12.41 -25.17
C CYS A 126 -26.37 -11.31 -24.40
N ASN A 127 -26.59 -11.28 -23.08
CA ASN A 127 -25.83 -10.41 -22.19
C ASN A 127 -24.55 -11.11 -21.72
N TYR A 128 -23.46 -10.39 -21.76
CA TYR A 128 -22.17 -10.86 -21.26
C TYR A 128 -21.67 -9.96 -20.15
N GLN A 129 -21.39 -10.56 -19.01
CA GLN A 129 -20.76 -9.89 -17.90
C GLN A 129 -19.28 -10.28 -17.85
N VAL A 130 -18.42 -9.29 -18.00
CA VAL A 130 -16.97 -9.49 -17.86
C VAL A 130 -16.51 -8.99 -16.51
N GLY A 131 -15.68 -9.77 -15.84
CA GLY A 131 -15.02 -9.43 -14.58
C GLY A 131 -13.51 -9.56 -14.72
N LEU A 132 -12.78 -8.49 -14.43
CA LEU A 132 -11.32 -8.49 -14.35
C LEU A 132 -10.89 -8.50 -12.88
N VAL A 133 -9.92 -9.33 -12.54
CA VAL A 133 -9.41 -9.46 -11.17
C VAL A 133 -7.96 -8.99 -11.14
N SER A 134 -7.67 -8.01 -10.27
CA SER A 134 -6.33 -7.48 -10.07
C SER A 134 -5.51 -8.36 -9.11
N SER A 135 -4.20 -8.12 -9.07
CA SER A 135 -3.26 -8.75 -8.14
C SER A 135 -3.60 -8.54 -6.66
N ARG A 136 -4.35 -7.48 -6.34
CA ARG A 136 -4.83 -7.18 -4.99
C ARG A 136 -6.18 -7.81 -4.67
N GLY A 137 -6.76 -8.56 -5.62
CA GLY A 137 -8.08 -9.19 -5.46
C GLY A 137 -9.27 -8.29 -5.75
N ASN A 138 -9.05 -7.07 -6.24
CA ASN A 138 -10.13 -6.19 -6.65
C ASN A 138 -10.78 -6.71 -7.93
N LYS A 139 -12.11 -6.74 -7.97
CA LYS A 139 -12.88 -7.21 -9.11
C LYS A 139 -13.62 -6.06 -9.79
N PHE A 140 -13.36 -5.89 -11.07
CA PHE A 140 -13.98 -4.86 -11.92
C PHE A 140 -14.94 -5.52 -12.88
N LEU A 141 -16.21 -5.15 -12.81
CA LEU A 141 -17.29 -5.78 -13.57
C LEU A 141 -17.83 -4.81 -14.63
N TYR A 142 -18.13 -5.36 -15.81
CA TYR A 142 -18.82 -4.64 -16.88
C TYR A 142 -19.77 -5.59 -17.59
N THR A 143 -20.95 -5.09 -17.96
CA THR A 143 -21.97 -5.89 -18.66
C THR A 143 -22.39 -5.15 -19.92
N ALA A 144 -22.45 -5.88 -21.02
CA ALA A 144 -23.00 -5.41 -22.28
C ALA A 144 -23.72 -6.55 -23.01
N SER A 145 -24.57 -6.17 -23.94
CA SER A 145 -25.29 -7.10 -24.83
C SER A 145 -24.70 -7.07 -26.23
N THR A 146 -24.71 -8.22 -26.89
CA THR A 146 -24.37 -8.35 -28.32
C THR A 146 -25.47 -7.83 -29.20
#